data_d9cbcb629696613e8b70f808e2493584
#
_entry.id   d9cbcb629696613e8b70f808e2493584
#
_cell.length_a   1.000
_cell.length_b   1.000
_cell.length_c   1.000
_cell.angle_alpha   90.00
_cell.angle_beta   90.00
_cell.angle_gamma   90.00
#
_symmetry.space_group_name_H-M   'P 1'
#
loop_
_entity.id
_entity.type
_entity.pdbx_description
1 polymer ?
#
loop_
_entity_poly.entity_id
_entity_poly.type
_entity_poly.pdbx_seq_one_letter_code
_entity_poly.pdbx_strand_id
1 'polypeptide(L)'
;MMKIFPGLAKEFVTGYKAWLNGNSQNLTNNGGNDVVAAVSALGYDAYMTAVAAIEKAQSADGSAIRDALAGLSIDAVTGSISFDANGDAIKSTAYIKQAIDGGFQFYKVQNAD
;
A
#
# COMPACT_ATOMS: atom_id res chain seq x y z
N MET A 1 -2.26 3.78 17.49
CA MET A 1 -2.88 4.78 16.58
C MET A 1 -2.17 4.70 15.22
N MET A 2 -2.91 4.43 14.16
CA MET A 2 -2.34 4.40 12.82
C MET A 2 -1.93 5.81 12.40
N LYS A 3 -0.66 6.01 12.07
CA LYS A 3 -0.22 7.23 11.40
C LYS A 3 -0.65 7.16 9.94
N ILE A 4 -1.57 8.03 9.55
CA ILE A 4 -1.87 8.29 8.15
C ILE A 4 -0.86 9.33 7.67
N PHE A 5 -0.24 9.06 6.52
CA PHE A 5 0.67 9.99 5.85
C PHE A 5 -0.04 10.58 4.63
N PRO A 6 -0.88 11.62 4.81
CA PRO A 6 -1.73 12.14 3.72
C PRO A 6 -0.92 12.60 2.51
N GLY A 7 0.31 13.08 2.74
CA GLY A 7 1.22 13.49 1.67
C GLY A 7 1.61 12.33 0.76
N LEU A 8 2.02 11.19 1.34
CA LEU A 8 2.43 10.00 0.59
C LEU A 8 1.27 9.43 -0.24
N ALA A 9 0.08 9.32 0.37
CA ALA A 9 -1.11 8.82 -0.32
C ALA A 9 -1.51 9.73 -1.49
N LYS A 10 -1.49 11.05 -1.29
CA LYS A 10 -1.80 12.02 -2.33
C LYS A 10 -0.81 11.96 -3.47
N GLU A 11 0.48 11.92 -3.18
CA GLU A 11 1.54 11.82 -4.18
C GLU A 11 1.42 10.54 -4.99
N PHE A 12 1.16 9.40 -4.33
CA PHE A 12 0.94 8.13 -5.01
C PHE A 12 -0.25 8.20 -5.97
N VAL A 13 -1.41 8.67 -5.51
CA VAL A 13 -2.63 8.75 -6.34
C VAL A 13 -2.39 9.65 -7.54
N THR A 14 -1.79 10.83 -7.34
CA THR A 14 -1.50 11.77 -8.41
C THR A 14 -0.54 11.17 -9.44
N GLY A 15 0.56 10.57 -8.99
CA GLY A 15 1.56 9.97 -9.86
C GLY A 15 1.04 8.75 -10.60
N TYR A 16 0.27 7.89 -9.92
CA TYR A 16 -0.31 6.70 -10.54
C TYR A 16 -1.34 7.03 -11.61
N LYS A 17 -2.20 8.01 -11.36
CA LYS A 17 -3.15 8.51 -12.37
C LYS A 17 -2.44 9.12 -13.57
N ALA A 18 -1.38 9.88 -13.34
CA ALA A 18 -0.58 10.44 -14.43
C ALA A 18 0.05 9.33 -15.28
N TRP A 19 0.58 8.28 -14.66
CA TRP A 19 1.12 7.13 -15.35
C TRP A 19 0.05 6.37 -16.16
N LEU A 20 -1.12 6.14 -15.57
CA LEU A 20 -2.25 5.50 -16.27
C LEU A 20 -2.67 6.29 -17.51
N ASN A 21 -2.80 7.60 -17.38
CA ASN A 21 -3.24 8.48 -18.47
C ASN A 21 -2.15 8.76 -19.51
N GLY A 22 -0.91 8.44 -19.23
CA GLY A 22 0.22 8.63 -20.13
C GLY A 22 0.28 7.63 -21.28
N ASN A 23 -0.50 6.54 -21.23
CA ASN A 23 -0.47 5.47 -22.22
C ASN A 23 -1.83 4.75 -22.26
N SER A 24 -2.40 4.61 -23.46
CA SER A 24 -3.70 3.94 -23.61
C SER A 24 -3.70 2.46 -23.18
N GLN A 25 -2.57 1.77 -23.32
CA GLN A 25 -2.45 0.39 -22.87
C GLN A 25 -2.54 0.30 -21.33
N ASN A 26 -1.97 1.26 -20.61
CA ASN A 26 -2.07 1.32 -19.16
C ASN A 26 -3.54 1.46 -18.72
N LEU A 27 -4.30 2.34 -19.38
CA LEU A 27 -5.73 2.49 -19.11
C LEU A 27 -6.50 1.21 -19.41
N THR A 28 -6.23 0.57 -20.55
CA THR A 28 -6.87 -0.71 -20.92
C THR A 28 -6.59 -1.78 -19.85
N ASN A 29 -5.35 -1.89 -19.40
CA ASN A 29 -4.95 -2.84 -18.36
C ASN A 29 -5.60 -2.54 -16.99
N ASN A 30 -5.98 -1.29 -16.76
CA ASN A 30 -6.66 -0.84 -15.54
C ASN A 30 -8.21 -0.84 -15.68
N GLY A 31 -8.73 -1.61 -16.59
CA GLY A 31 -10.18 -1.71 -16.80
C GLY A 31 -10.80 -0.56 -17.59
N GLY A 32 -9.99 0.17 -18.36
CA GLY A 32 -10.44 1.26 -19.24
C GLY A 32 -10.64 2.60 -18.54
N ASN A 33 -10.13 2.78 -17.33
CA ASN A 33 -10.26 4.03 -16.55
C ASN A 33 -9.03 4.27 -15.69
N ASP A 34 -8.98 5.42 -15.01
CA ASP A 34 -7.88 5.80 -14.13
C ASP A 34 -8.20 5.66 -12.63
N VAL A 35 -9.14 4.79 -12.29
CA VAL A 35 -9.46 4.50 -10.88
C VAL A 35 -8.27 3.83 -10.21
N VAL A 36 -7.90 4.34 -9.05
CA VAL A 36 -6.83 3.78 -8.21
C VAL A 36 -7.47 2.83 -7.21
N ALA A 37 -7.27 1.52 -7.42
CA ALA A 37 -7.75 0.51 -6.48
C ALA A 37 -6.86 0.43 -5.24
N ALA A 38 -7.43 0.00 -4.12
CA ALA A 38 -6.66 -0.21 -2.88
C ALA A 38 -5.47 -1.16 -3.09
N VAL A 39 -5.66 -2.21 -3.88
CA VAL A 39 -4.60 -3.17 -4.21
C VAL A 39 -3.43 -2.56 -4.98
N SER A 40 -3.65 -1.48 -5.73
CA SER A 40 -2.58 -0.76 -6.43
C SER A 40 -1.62 -0.11 -5.42
N ALA A 41 -2.16 0.52 -4.39
CA ALA A 41 -1.37 1.10 -3.30
C ALA A 41 -0.67 0.01 -2.47
N LEU A 42 -1.35 -1.10 -2.19
CA LEU A 42 -0.75 -2.24 -1.48
C LEU A 42 0.40 -2.88 -2.27
N GLY A 43 0.27 -3.01 -3.58
CA GLY A 43 1.34 -3.51 -4.44
C GLY A 43 2.56 -2.59 -4.45
N TYR A 44 2.34 -1.28 -4.51
CA TYR A 44 3.41 -0.29 -4.38
C TYR A 44 4.12 -0.41 -3.03
N ASP A 45 3.37 -0.49 -1.95
CA ASP A 45 3.91 -0.61 -0.60
C ASP A 45 4.67 -1.94 -0.41
N ALA A 46 4.22 -3.02 -1.02
CA ALA A 46 4.94 -4.30 -1.01
C ALA A 46 6.32 -4.18 -1.65
N TYR A 47 6.40 -3.50 -2.80
CA TYR A 47 7.68 -3.22 -3.46
C TYR A 47 8.59 -2.35 -2.58
N MET A 48 8.08 -1.26 -2.05
CA MET A 48 8.86 -0.35 -1.20
C MET A 48 9.30 -1.02 0.10
N THR A 49 8.48 -1.91 0.66
CA THR A 49 8.83 -2.72 1.83
C THR A 49 9.99 -3.67 1.52
N ALA A 50 9.95 -4.33 0.37
CA ALA A 50 11.04 -5.20 -0.07
C ALA A 50 12.35 -4.42 -0.26
N VAL A 51 12.31 -3.25 -0.89
CA VAL A 51 13.47 -2.37 -1.05
C VAL A 51 14.04 -1.97 0.31
N ALA A 52 13.20 -1.54 1.24
CA ALA A 52 13.62 -1.15 2.59
C ALA A 52 14.27 -2.33 3.34
N ALA A 53 13.74 -3.53 3.18
CA ALA A 53 14.31 -4.73 3.79
C ALA A 53 15.68 -5.09 3.20
N ILE A 54 15.85 -4.98 1.90
CA ILE A 54 17.12 -5.20 1.21
C ILE A 54 18.17 -4.18 1.68
N GLU A 55 17.79 -2.91 1.76
CA GLU A 55 18.68 -1.84 2.26
C GLU A 55 19.08 -2.10 3.71
N LYS A 56 18.13 -2.48 4.56
CA LYS A 56 18.41 -2.81 5.96
C LYS A 56 19.31 -4.04 6.11
N ALA A 57 19.09 -5.08 5.30
CA ALA A 57 19.88 -6.30 5.31
C ALA A 57 21.27 -6.10 4.71
N GLN A 58 21.44 -5.09 3.86
CA GLN A 58 22.65 -4.89 3.03
C GLN A 58 23.05 -6.15 2.26
N SER A 59 22.04 -6.91 1.80
CA SER A 59 22.20 -8.21 1.17
C SER A 59 20.99 -8.50 0.28
N ALA A 60 21.23 -9.24 -0.80
CA ALA A 60 20.20 -9.81 -1.65
C ALA A 60 19.84 -11.27 -1.26
N ASP A 61 20.46 -11.79 -0.20
CA ASP A 61 20.16 -13.12 0.30
C ASP A 61 18.77 -13.16 0.96
N GLY A 62 17.95 -14.12 0.57
CA GLY A 62 16.56 -14.24 1.04
C GLY A 62 16.43 -14.38 2.55
N SER A 63 17.33 -15.12 3.20
CA SER A 63 17.32 -15.28 4.66
C SER A 63 17.63 -13.96 5.37
N ALA A 64 18.59 -13.20 4.85
CA ALA A 64 18.96 -11.89 5.41
C ALA A 64 17.82 -10.88 5.24
N ILE A 65 17.15 -10.88 4.10
CA ILE A 65 15.99 -10.01 3.83
C ILE A 65 14.83 -10.37 4.77
N ARG A 66 14.54 -11.66 4.94
CA ARG A 66 13.51 -12.14 5.88
C ARG A 66 13.79 -11.66 7.31
N ASP A 67 15.01 -11.79 7.77
CA ASP A 67 15.41 -11.38 9.11
C ASP A 67 15.31 -9.85 9.28
N ALA A 68 15.63 -9.10 8.23
CA ALA A 68 15.47 -7.65 8.21
C ALA A 68 13.98 -7.23 8.26
N LEU A 69 13.09 -7.95 7.58
CA LEU A 69 11.64 -7.70 7.61
C LEU A 69 11.05 -7.83 9.01
N ALA A 70 11.52 -8.80 9.81
CA ALA A 70 11.02 -9.04 11.16
C ALA A 70 11.16 -7.82 12.08
N GLY A 71 12.19 -6.99 11.87
CA GLY A 71 12.41 -5.78 12.66
C GLY A 71 12.11 -4.48 11.91
N LEU A 72 11.46 -4.57 10.74
CA LEU A 72 11.18 -3.40 9.90
C LEU A 72 9.93 -2.66 10.37
N SER A 73 10.02 -1.33 10.38
CA SER A 73 8.86 -0.45 10.51
C SER A 73 9.05 0.71 9.55
N ILE A 74 8.14 0.86 8.60
CA ILE A 74 8.19 1.94 7.60
C ILE A 74 6.87 2.69 7.52
N ASP A 75 6.97 3.94 7.13
CA ASP A 75 5.82 4.78 6.78
C ASP A 75 5.58 4.63 5.27
N ALA A 76 4.42 4.11 4.91
CA ALA A 76 4.09 3.78 3.54
C ALA A 76 2.80 4.49 3.07
N VAL A 77 2.43 4.31 1.83
CA VAL A 77 1.23 4.94 1.24
C VAL A 77 -0.03 4.50 1.98
N THR A 78 -0.14 3.24 2.36
CA THR A 78 -1.31 2.69 3.06
C THR A 78 -1.21 2.81 4.58
N GLY A 79 -0.21 3.49 5.11
CA GLY A 79 0.04 3.68 6.54
C GLY A 79 1.34 3.06 7.00
N SER A 80 1.53 2.94 8.31
CA SER A 80 2.72 2.28 8.88
C SER A 80 2.66 0.77 8.64
N ILE A 81 3.79 0.20 8.21
CA ILE A 81 3.93 -1.24 7.96
C ILE A 81 4.99 -1.79 8.91
N SER A 82 4.60 -2.79 9.68
CA SER A 82 5.47 -3.64 10.49
C SER A 82 4.91 -5.07 10.51
N PHE A 83 5.67 -6.01 11.04
CA PHE A 83 5.31 -7.42 10.99
C PHE A 83 5.34 -8.05 12.38
N ASP A 84 4.44 -8.98 12.64
CA ASP A 84 4.42 -9.76 13.87
C ASP A 84 5.38 -10.97 13.80
N ALA A 85 5.40 -11.76 14.86
CA ALA A 85 6.27 -12.93 14.96
C ALA A 85 5.96 -14.03 13.92
N ASN A 86 4.77 -14.02 13.35
CA ASN A 86 4.35 -14.96 12.31
C ASN A 86 4.64 -14.46 10.89
N GLY A 87 5.12 -13.23 10.75
CA GLY A 87 5.37 -12.59 9.46
C GLY A 87 4.13 -11.91 8.86
N ASP A 88 3.06 -11.79 9.63
CA ASP A 88 1.86 -11.07 9.21
C ASP A 88 2.02 -9.57 9.43
N ALA A 89 1.52 -8.77 8.50
CA ALA A 89 1.52 -7.33 8.64
C ALA A 89 0.60 -6.89 9.79
N ILE A 90 1.12 -6.02 10.65
CA ILE A 90 0.35 -5.45 11.76
C ILE A 90 -0.47 -4.28 11.20
N LYS A 91 -1.79 -4.46 11.15
CA LYS A 91 -2.75 -3.44 10.73
C LYS A 91 -3.93 -3.44 11.69
N SER A 92 -4.25 -2.26 12.20
CA SER A 92 -5.33 -2.07 13.17
C SER A 92 -6.50 -1.25 12.62
N THR A 93 -6.48 -0.91 11.35
CA THR A 93 -7.47 -0.03 10.73
C THR A 93 -8.01 -0.62 9.44
N ALA A 94 -9.32 -0.57 9.29
CA ALA A 94 -10.02 -0.89 8.04
C ALA A 94 -10.80 0.32 7.53
N TYR A 95 -10.82 0.48 6.23
CA TYR A 95 -11.60 1.50 5.53
C TYR A 95 -12.87 0.85 5.01
N ILE A 96 -14.00 1.22 5.58
CA ILE A 96 -15.30 0.65 5.22
C ILE A 96 -15.87 1.43 4.05
N LYS A 97 -16.27 0.72 3.01
CA LYS A 97 -16.99 1.27 1.86
C LYS A 97 -18.46 0.86 1.91
N GLN A 98 -19.31 1.70 1.39
CA GLN A 98 -20.76 1.45 1.28
C GLN A 98 -21.13 1.37 -0.20
N ALA A 99 -21.95 0.37 -0.55
CA ALA A 99 -22.53 0.27 -1.87
C ALA A 99 -23.71 1.24 -1.99
N ILE A 100 -23.58 2.23 -2.87
CA ILE A 100 -24.61 3.24 -3.14
C ILE A 100 -24.64 3.51 -4.64
N ASP A 101 -25.84 3.54 -5.22
CA ASP A 101 -26.09 3.93 -6.62
C ASP A 101 -25.21 3.17 -7.62
N GLY A 102 -25.03 1.87 -7.42
CA GLY A 102 -24.25 1.02 -8.32
C GLY A 102 -22.73 1.14 -8.20
N GLY A 103 -22.24 1.89 -7.23
CA GLY A 103 -20.83 2.07 -6.94
C GLY A 103 -20.47 1.87 -5.47
N PHE A 104 -19.20 2.08 -5.15
CA PHE A 104 -18.72 2.05 -3.77
C PHE A 104 -18.23 3.42 -3.35
N GLN A 105 -18.67 3.86 -2.17
CA GLN A 105 -18.26 5.12 -1.57
C GLN A 105 -17.63 4.87 -0.20
N PHE A 106 -16.65 5.70 0.18
CA PHE A 106 -16.09 5.66 1.52
C PHE A 106 -17.19 5.94 2.55
N TYR A 107 -17.26 5.12 3.58
CA TYR A 107 -18.23 5.26 4.67
C TYR A 107 -17.55 5.70 5.95
N LYS A 108 -16.63 4.91 6.49
CA LYS A 108 -15.92 5.24 7.72
C LYS A 108 -14.62 4.48 7.87
N VAL A 109 -13.78 4.96 8.78
CA VAL A 109 -12.63 4.22 9.29
C VAL A 109 -13.08 3.41 10.50
N GLN A 110 -12.71 2.14 10.53
CA GLN A 110 -12.95 1.24 11.66
C GLN A 110 -11.59 0.80 12.22
N ASN A 111 -11.37 1.08 13.50
CA ASN A 111 -10.18 0.59 14.20
C ASN A 111 -10.49 -0.75 14.87
N ALA A 112 -9.49 -1.63 14.94
CA ALA A 112 -9.55 -2.80 15.79
C ALA A 112 -9.40 -2.37 17.26
N ASP A 113 -10.15 -2.99 18.14
CA ASP A 113 -10.09 -2.76 19.59
C ASP A 113 -8.84 -3.43 20.20
#